data_d446eb3d399c9fda8da08aae55226e02
#
_entry.id   d446eb3d399c9fda8da08aae55226e02
#
_cell.length_a   1.000
_cell.length_b   1.000
_cell.length_c   1.000
_cell.angle_alpha   90.00
_cell.angle_beta   90.00
_cell.angle_gamma   90.00
#
_symmetry.space_group_name_H-M   'P 1'
#
loop_
_entity.id
_entity.type
_entity.pdbx_description
1 polymer ?
#
loop_
_entity_poly.entity_id
_entity_poly.type
_entity_poly.pdbx_seq_one_letter_code
_entity_poly.pdbx_strand_id
1 'polypeptide(L)'
;MEVRQAFLDPKLSLKKLSDMIETNQTYLSNVVNRYFGCHLKELVNTYRVEYAKELLRSGKCLPEELSQRCGFLSRSAFYAAFKKVTGVSPQRYMKYGQREKLSEPTEYV
;
A
#
# COMPACT_ATOMS: atom_id res chain seq x y z
N MET A 1 8.81 17.22 0.67
CA MET A 1 8.05 16.19 0.04
C MET A 1 8.08 14.94 0.86
N GLU A 2 7.01 14.35 0.88
CA GLU A 2 6.88 13.20 1.70
C GLU A 2 7.11 11.94 0.90
N VAL A 3 7.86 11.03 1.45
CA VAL A 3 8.03 9.72 0.87
C VAL A 3 6.66 9.07 0.65
N ARG A 4 5.76 9.34 1.56
CA ARG A 4 4.39 8.87 1.49
C ARG A 4 3.71 9.26 0.17
N GLN A 5 3.87 10.53 -0.22
CA GLN A 5 3.29 10.99 -1.47
C GLN A 5 3.93 10.33 -2.67
N ALA A 6 5.21 10.05 -2.59
CA ALA A 6 5.90 9.36 -3.67
C ALA A 6 5.29 7.98 -3.88
N PHE A 7 4.96 7.29 -2.80
CA PHE A 7 4.38 5.96 -2.90
C PHE A 7 2.99 5.97 -3.54
N LEU A 8 2.32 7.09 -3.50
CA LEU A 8 0.99 7.20 -4.11
C LEU A 8 1.05 7.59 -5.58
N ASP A 9 2.24 7.83 -6.11
CA ASP A 9 2.43 8.09 -7.53
C ASP A 9 2.41 6.74 -8.26
N PRO A 10 1.43 6.50 -9.15
CA PRO A 10 1.35 5.20 -9.80
C PRO A 10 2.52 4.91 -10.72
N LYS A 11 3.27 5.93 -11.09
CA LYS A 11 4.42 5.76 -11.97
C LYS A 11 5.73 5.68 -11.22
N LEU A 12 5.68 5.56 -9.91
CA LEU A 12 6.89 5.45 -9.13
C LEU A 12 7.68 4.21 -9.51
N SER A 13 8.99 4.38 -9.68
CA SER A 13 9.89 3.30 -10.04
C SER A 13 11.15 3.43 -9.20
N LEU A 14 11.96 2.39 -9.25
CA LEU A 14 13.25 2.42 -8.56
C LEU A 14 14.10 3.58 -9.06
N LYS A 15 14.11 3.79 -10.39
CA LYS A 15 14.87 4.90 -10.98
C LYS A 15 14.35 6.24 -10.47
N LYS A 16 13.04 6.42 -10.50
CA LYS A 16 12.45 7.68 -10.08
C LYS A 16 12.74 7.97 -8.62
N LEU A 17 12.61 6.97 -7.78
CA LEU A 17 12.87 7.16 -6.36
C LEU A 17 14.35 7.43 -6.10
N SER A 18 15.24 6.72 -6.79
CA SER A 18 16.68 6.95 -6.60
C SER A 18 17.07 8.36 -7.02
N ASP A 19 16.44 8.87 -8.08
CA ASP A 19 16.70 10.25 -8.50
C ASP A 19 16.20 11.24 -7.44
N MET A 20 15.06 10.98 -6.86
CA MET A 20 14.49 11.88 -5.87
C MET A 20 15.34 11.99 -4.61
N ILE A 21 15.99 10.92 -4.20
CA ILE A 21 16.84 10.94 -3.01
C ILE A 21 18.31 11.01 -3.34
N GLU A 22 18.61 11.29 -4.63
CA GLU A 22 19.99 11.55 -5.09
C GLU A 22 20.94 10.39 -4.84
N THR A 23 20.53 9.20 -5.23
CA THR A 23 21.36 8.03 -5.13
C THR A 23 21.20 7.22 -6.42
N ASN A 24 21.88 6.06 -6.50
CA ASN A 24 21.71 5.22 -7.68
C ASN A 24 20.82 4.02 -7.38
N GLN A 25 20.34 3.40 -8.46
CA GLN A 25 19.38 2.32 -8.33
C GLN A 25 19.94 1.11 -7.61
N THR A 26 21.17 0.76 -7.89
CA THR A 26 21.79 -0.40 -7.29
C THR A 26 21.89 -0.24 -5.77
N TYR A 27 22.35 0.92 -5.35
CA TYR A 27 22.47 1.19 -3.93
C TYR A 27 21.11 1.16 -3.24
N LEU A 28 20.13 1.81 -3.83
CA LEU A 28 18.79 1.85 -3.25
C LEU A 28 18.18 0.45 -3.15
N SER A 29 18.34 -0.34 -4.21
CA SER A 29 17.83 -1.70 -4.21
C SER A 29 18.47 -2.53 -3.12
N ASN A 30 19.77 -2.39 -2.94
CA ASN A 30 20.47 -3.13 -1.90
C ASN A 30 20.02 -2.72 -0.50
N VAL A 31 19.82 -1.43 -0.29
CA VAL A 31 19.37 -0.93 1.00
C VAL A 31 17.97 -1.47 1.32
N VAL A 32 17.08 -1.42 0.34
CA VAL A 32 15.72 -1.90 0.55
C VAL A 32 15.72 -3.38 0.89
N ASN A 33 16.47 -4.17 0.12
CA ASN A 33 16.53 -5.61 0.40
C ASN A 33 17.13 -5.91 1.76
N ARG A 34 18.14 -5.15 2.14
CA ARG A 34 18.83 -5.40 3.40
C ARG A 34 17.97 -5.07 4.62
N TYR A 35 17.29 -3.93 4.57
CA TYR A 35 16.56 -3.46 5.75
C TYR A 35 15.11 -3.91 5.80
N PHE A 36 14.51 -4.16 4.64
CA PHE A 36 13.10 -4.55 4.61
C PHE A 36 12.89 -5.99 4.17
N GLY A 37 13.92 -6.64 3.66
CA GLY A 37 13.81 -8.03 3.27
C GLY A 37 12.94 -8.27 2.05
N CYS A 38 12.71 -7.24 1.24
CA CYS A 38 11.87 -7.38 0.05
C CYS A 38 12.32 -6.40 -1.01
N HIS A 39 11.79 -6.57 -2.21
CA HIS A 39 12.08 -5.65 -3.31
C HIS A 39 11.28 -4.38 -3.13
N LEU A 40 11.77 -3.30 -3.77
CA LEU A 40 11.11 -2.01 -3.66
C LEU A 40 9.65 -2.08 -4.09
N LYS A 41 9.35 -2.81 -5.16
CA LYS A 41 7.98 -2.92 -5.63
C LYS A 41 7.05 -3.47 -4.55
N GLU A 42 7.51 -4.48 -3.84
CA GLU A 42 6.72 -5.06 -2.76
C GLU A 42 6.54 -4.09 -1.61
N LEU A 43 7.59 -3.36 -1.28
CA LEU A 43 7.52 -2.38 -0.22
C LEU A 43 6.53 -1.27 -0.56
N VAL A 44 6.60 -0.77 -1.80
CA VAL A 44 5.68 0.27 -2.25
C VAL A 44 4.24 -0.23 -2.22
N ASN A 45 4.02 -1.45 -2.69
CA ASN A 45 2.67 -2.01 -2.68
C ASN A 45 2.13 -2.16 -1.26
N THR A 46 3.00 -2.54 -0.33
CA THR A 46 2.58 -2.65 1.07
C THR A 46 2.13 -1.31 1.62
N TYR A 47 2.89 -0.25 1.35
CA TYR A 47 2.50 1.08 1.81
C TYR A 47 1.20 1.54 1.16
N ARG A 48 1.04 1.26 -0.14
CA ARG A 48 -0.19 1.64 -0.83
C ARG A 48 -1.40 0.91 -0.25
N VAL A 49 -1.23 -0.37 0.08
CA VAL A 49 -2.31 -1.15 0.67
C VAL A 49 -2.64 -0.64 2.07
N GLU A 50 -1.63 -0.28 2.85
CA GLU A 50 -1.89 0.28 4.18
C GLU A 50 -2.67 1.58 4.09
N TYR A 51 -2.35 2.41 3.10
CA TYR A 51 -3.11 3.63 2.88
C TYR A 51 -4.55 3.30 2.48
N ALA A 52 -4.74 2.29 1.64
CA ALA A 52 -6.08 1.85 1.25
C ALA A 52 -6.88 1.41 2.46
N LYS A 53 -6.25 0.71 3.39
CA LYS A 53 -6.92 0.28 4.59
C LYS A 53 -7.40 1.47 5.41
N GLU A 54 -6.59 2.50 5.50
CA GLU A 54 -6.98 3.71 6.20
C GLU A 54 -8.20 4.38 5.54
N LEU A 55 -8.19 4.45 4.22
CA LEU A 55 -9.31 5.04 3.49
C LEU A 55 -10.58 4.25 3.69
N LEU A 56 -10.47 2.93 3.67
CA LEU A 56 -11.63 2.08 3.88
C LEU A 56 -12.20 2.24 5.28
N ARG A 57 -11.33 2.31 6.27
CA ARG A 57 -11.79 2.47 7.65
C ARG A 57 -12.45 3.82 7.88
N SER A 58 -11.96 4.85 7.22
CA SER A 58 -12.51 6.18 7.42
C SER A 58 -13.86 6.38 6.75
N GLY A 59 -14.18 5.53 5.77
CA GLY A 59 -15.43 5.65 5.04
C GLY A 59 -15.49 6.85 4.12
N LYS A 60 -14.35 7.48 3.86
CA LYS A 60 -14.31 8.70 3.05
C LYS A 60 -14.04 8.45 1.59
N CYS A 61 -13.92 7.21 1.18
CA CYS A 61 -13.54 6.88 -0.19
C CYS A 61 -14.46 5.79 -0.71
N LEU A 62 -14.99 6.01 -1.91
CA LEU A 62 -15.78 4.99 -2.55
C LEU A 62 -14.87 3.87 -3.04
N PRO A 63 -15.32 2.62 -2.95
CA PRO A 63 -14.48 1.49 -3.41
C PRO A 63 -14.01 1.65 -4.84
N GLU A 64 -14.83 2.28 -5.69
CA GLU A 64 -14.46 2.46 -7.08
C GLU A 64 -13.28 3.39 -7.27
N GLU A 65 -13.07 4.32 -6.34
CA GLU A 65 -12.00 5.29 -6.43
C GLU A 65 -10.72 4.83 -5.75
N LEU A 66 -10.81 3.74 -5.02
CA LEU A 66 -9.75 3.35 -4.11
C LEU A 66 -8.43 3.08 -4.82
N SER A 67 -8.48 2.37 -5.95
CA SER A 67 -7.25 2.01 -6.65
C SER A 67 -6.49 3.25 -7.10
N GLN A 68 -7.18 4.25 -7.63
CA GLN A 68 -6.53 5.47 -8.07
C GLN A 68 -5.94 6.25 -6.89
N ARG A 69 -6.70 6.35 -5.83
CA ARG A 69 -6.25 7.16 -4.68
C ARG A 69 -5.08 6.54 -3.96
N CYS A 70 -4.90 5.23 -4.11
CA CYS A 70 -3.79 4.54 -3.47
C CYS A 70 -2.57 4.40 -4.36
N GLY A 71 -2.62 4.94 -5.56
CA GLY A 71 -1.46 4.95 -6.44
C GLY A 71 -1.31 3.75 -7.34
N PHE A 72 -2.37 2.99 -7.57
CA PHE A 72 -2.31 1.86 -8.49
C PHE A 72 -2.78 2.27 -9.87
N LEU A 73 -2.14 1.68 -10.89
CA LEU A 73 -2.47 2.00 -12.27
C LEU A 73 -3.79 1.38 -12.72
N SER A 74 -4.20 0.30 -12.09
CA SER A 74 -5.43 -0.37 -12.49
C SER A 74 -6.08 -1.01 -11.28
N ARG A 75 -7.36 -1.28 -11.42
CA ARG A 75 -8.10 -1.97 -10.37
C ARG A 75 -7.56 -3.38 -10.16
N SER A 76 -7.19 -4.05 -11.25
CA SER A 76 -6.64 -5.39 -11.15
C SER A 76 -5.36 -5.43 -10.33
N ALA A 77 -4.47 -4.47 -10.59
CA ALA A 77 -3.23 -4.39 -9.84
C ALA A 77 -3.49 -4.13 -8.36
N PHE A 78 -4.45 -3.26 -8.08
CA PHE A 78 -4.81 -2.96 -6.71
C PHE A 78 -5.36 -4.19 -5.99
N TYR A 79 -6.29 -4.90 -6.63
CA TYR A 79 -6.89 -6.07 -6.01
C TYR A 79 -5.86 -7.15 -5.74
N ALA A 80 -4.95 -7.37 -6.70
CA ALA A 80 -3.91 -8.38 -6.53
C ALA A 80 -2.99 -8.01 -5.35
N ALA A 81 -2.58 -6.76 -5.28
CA ALA A 81 -1.70 -6.32 -4.22
C ALA A 81 -2.40 -6.37 -2.86
N PHE A 82 -3.64 -5.92 -2.81
CA PHE A 82 -4.40 -5.91 -1.56
C PHE A 82 -4.56 -7.33 -1.02
N LYS A 83 -4.92 -8.26 -1.90
CA LYS A 83 -5.11 -9.63 -1.48
C LYS A 83 -3.79 -10.26 -1.04
N LYS A 84 -2.70 -9.91 -1.72
CA LYS A 84 -1.39 -10.44 -1.35
C LYS A 84 -0.96 -9.96 0.03
N VAL A 85 -1.22 -8.70 0.34
CA VAL A 85 -0.80 -8.13 1.62
C VAL A 85 -1.73 -8.50 2.75
N THR A 86 -3.04 -8.46 2.53
CA THR A 86 -4.00 -8.68 3.61
C THR A 86 -4.59 -10.08 3.65
N GLY A 87 -4.53 -10.80 2.53
CA GLY A 87 -5.13 -12.12 2.43
C GLY A 87 -6.58 -12.12 1.99
N VAL A 88 -7.20 -10.96 1.85
CA VAL A 88 -8.60 -10.85 1.47
C VAL A 88 -8.79 -9.73 0.47
N SER A 89 -9.94 -9.73 -0.21
CA SER A 89 -10.26 -8.66 -1.15
C SER A 89 -10.61 -7.38 -0.39
N PRO A 90 -10.56 -6.23 -1.07
CA PRO A 90 -10.96 -4.98 -0.41
C PRO A 90 -12.39 -4.99 0.09
N GLN A 91 -13.31 -5.58 -0.66
CA GLN A 91 -14.70 -5.66 -0.21
C GLN A 91 -14.84 -6.48 1.05
N ARG A 92 -14.13 -7.58 1.09
CA ARG A 92 -14.16 -8.45 2.24
C ARG A 92 -13.53 -7.79 3.47
N TYR A 93 -12.45 -7.09 3.24
CA TYR A 93 -11.79 -6.36 4.31
C TYR A 93 -12.70 -5.29 4.89
N MET A 94 -13.48 -4.64 4.02
CA MET A 94 -14.41 -3.63 4.47
C MET A 94 -15.43 -4.20 5.44
N LYS A 95 -15.97 -5.38 5.11
CA LYS A 95 -16.91 -6.05 6.02
C LYS A 95 -16.26 -6.41 7.34
N TYR A 96 -15.09 -7.00 7.30
CA TYR A 96 -14.38 -7.38 8.51
C TYR A 96 -13.93 -6.18 9.31
N GLY A 97 -13.55 -5.12 8.64
CA GLY A 97 -13.16 -3.90 9.31
C GLY A 97 -14.28 -3.34 10.16
N GLN A 98 -15.49 -3.38 9.65
CA GLN A 98 -16.63 -2.92 10.41
C GLN A 98 -16.90 -3.78 11.62
N ARG A 99 -16.75 -5.09 11.45
CA ARG A 99 -16.92 -6.01 12.57
C ARG A 99 -15.84 -5.80 13.61
N GLU A 100 -14.61 -5.58 13.15
CA GLU A 100 -13.53 -5.35 14.07
C GLU A 100 -13.73 -4.12 14.91
N LYS A 101 -14.33 -3.09 14.33
CA LYS A 101 -14.64 -1.91 15.09
C LYS A 101 -15.58 -2.19 16.24
N LEU A 102 -16.49 -3.12 16.03
CA LEU A 102 -17.47 -3.44 17.05
C LEU A 102 -16.94 -4.38 18.11
N SER A 103 -15.99 -5.22 17.75
CA SER A 103 -15.51 -6.24 18.66
C SER A 103 -14.02 -6.18 18.91
N GLU A 104 -13.40 -5.10 18.51
CA GLU A 104 -11.97 -5.04 18.51
C GLU A 104 -11.29 -5.36 19.82
N PRO A 105 -11.80 -4.97 20.96
CA PRO A 105 -11.05 -5.20 22.19
C PRO A 105 -10.72 -6.64 22.44
N THR A 106 -11.47 -7.53 21.88
CA THR A 106 -11.33 -8.92 22.22
C THR A 106 -10.24 -9.64 21.49
N GLU A 107 -9.93 -9.18 20.29
CA GLU A 107 -8.99 -9.91 19.54
C GLU A 107 -7.61 -9.85 20.01
N TYR A 108 -7.28 -8.87 20.74
CA TYR A 108 -5.90 -8.65 21.09
C TYR A 108 -5.53 -9.23 22.41
N VAL A 109 -6.41 -9.83 23.03
CA VAL A 109 -6.14 -10.39 24.34
C VAL A 109 -5.49 -11.72 24.26
#